data_6c5e0b9a10a53df99500821552a4b224
#
_entry.id   6c5e0b9a10a53df99500821552a4b224
#
_cell.length_a   1.000
_cell.length_b   1.000
_cell.length_c   1.000
_cell.angle_alpha   90.00
_cell.angle_beta   90.00
_cell.angle_gamma   90.00
#
_symmetry.space_group_name_H-M   'P 1'
#
loop_
_entity.id
_entity.type
_entity.pdbx_description
1 polymer ?
#
loop_
_entity_poly.entity_id
_entity_poly.type
_entity_poly.pdbx_seq_one_letter_code
_entity_poly.pdbx_strand_id
1 'polypeptide(L)'
;MMMDLSLIELEYPLYKCIKDKLGIPFGVVLSYRRFTKSKGYQWKDIRNVFLQLCNDGVSFVTIHFTADLDLFYKARQIRKIPVTSRGGGMVLYDCRINNRTQNIFREHIDEIADISLKYNS
;
A
#
# COMPACT_ATOMS: atom_id res chain seq x y z
N MET A 1 -4.82 -11.29 15.82
CA MET A 1 -4.26 -10.29 14.89
C MET A 1 -5.36 -9.87 13.91
N MET A 2 -5.51 -8.59 13.68
CA MET A 2 -6.50 -8.04 12.74
C MET A 2 -5.83 -7.16 11.70
N MET A 3 -6.48 -7.05 10.53
CA MET A 3 -6.01 -6.20 9.45
C MET A 3 -7.06 -5.15 9.12
N ASP A 4 -6.65 -3.89 9.03
CA ASP A 4 -7.49 -2.81 8.55
C ASP A 4 -7.44 -2.76 7.01
N LEU A 5 -8.55 -3.10 6.38
CA LEU A 5 -8.69 -3.09 4.92
C LEU A 5 -9.43 -1.85 4.40
N SER A 6 -9.56 -0.81 5.22
CA SER A 6 -10.29 0.41 4.87
C SER A 6 -9.67 1.11 3.66
N LEU A 7 -10.52 1.54 2.74
CA LEU A 7 -10.14 2.36 1.59
C LEU A 7 -10.37 3.84 1.86
N ILE A 8 -11.20 4.16 2.84
CA ILE A 8 -11.52 5.53 3.22
C ILE A 8 -10.67 5.89 4.43
N GLU A 9 -9.96 7.01 4.34
CA GLU A 9 -9.17 7.52 5.46
C GLU A 9 -10.07 8.38 6.35
N LEU A 10 -10.23 7.94 7.59
CA LEU A 10 -11.01 8.63 8.60
C LEU A 10 -10.08 9.42 9.52
N GLU A 11 -10.63 10.44 10.17
CA GLU A 11 -9.90 11.21 11.17
C GLU A 11 -9.41 10.31 12.31
N TYR A 12 -10.24 9.35 12.75
CA TYR A 12 -9.86 8.29 13.67
C TYR A 12 -9.89 6.96 12.93
N PRO A 13 -8.76 6.51 12.37
CA PRO A 13 -8.72 5.30 11.55
C PRO A 13 -9.10 4.03 12.30
N LEU A 14 -9.65 3.05 11.57
CA LEU A 14 -10.06 1.77 12.16
C LEU A 14 -8.89 1.06 12.87
N TYR A 15 -7.67 1.11 12.32
CA TYR A 15 -6.52 0.47 12.95
C TYR A 15 -6.22 1.06 14.35
N LYS A 16 -6.46 2.36 14.54
CA LYS A 16 -6.31 2.99 15.86
C LYS A 16 -7.35 2.47 16.84
N CYS A 17 -8.57 2.25 16.38
CA CYS A 17 -9.61 1.65 17.18
C CYS A 17 -9.22 0.22 17.61
N ILE A 18 -8.69 -0.58 16.70
CA ILE A 18 -8.20 -1.93 16.98
C ILE A 18 -7.10 -1.87 18.05
N LYS A 19 -6.13 -1.00 17.88
CA LYS A 19 -5.02 -0.81 18.80
C LYS A 19 -5.50 -0.36 20.19
N ASP A 20 -6.26 0.73 20.22
CA ASP A 20 -6.59 1.42 21.48
C ASP A 20 -7.67 0.69 22.28
N LYS A 21 -8.64 0.10 21.60
CA LYS A 21 -9.80 -0.53 22.27
C LYS A 21 -9.66 -2.03 22.45
N LEU A 22 -9.02 -2.72 21.53
CA LEU A 22 -8.85 -4.16 21.60
C LEU A 22 -7.46 -4.58 22.09
N GLY A 23 -6.45 -3.72 21.95
CA GLY A 23 -5.09 -4.01 22.42
C GLY A 23 -4.42 -5.17 21.69
N ILE A 24 -4.85 -5.51 20.48
CA ILE A 24 -4.29 -6.62 19.70
C ILE A 24 -3.39 -6.11 18.58
N PRO A 25 -2.45 -6.94 18.09
CA PRO A 25 -1.65 -6.61 16.92
C PRO A 25 -2.50 -6.32 15.71
N PHE A 26 -2.12 -5.30 14.93
CA PHE A 26 -2.86 -4.89 13.74
C PHE A 26 -1.96 -4.73 12.52
N GLY A 27 -2.51 -4.97 11.35
CA GLY A 27 -1.86 -4.76 10.07
C GLY A 27 -2.65 -3.82 9.18
N VAL A 28 -1.99 -3.22 8.19
CA VAL A 28 -2.57 -2.28 7.25
C VAL A 28 -2.11 -2.59 5.83
N VAL A 29 -2.96 -2.37 4.84
CA VAL A 29 -2.58 -2.44 3.42
C VAL A 29 -2.16 -1.05 2.97
N LEU A 30 -0.87 -0.86 2.77
CA LEU A 30 -0.31 0.45 2.42
C LEU A 30 -0.83 0.96 1.07
N SER A 31 -1.03 0.06 0.10
CA SER A 31 -1.53 0.40 -1.22
C SER A 31 -2.94 1.01 -1.21
N TYR A 32 -3.69 0.87 -0.12
CA TYR A 32 -5.03 1.46 0.01
C TYR A 32 -4.99 2.91 0.51
N ARG A 33 -3.82 3.40 0.87
CA ARG A 33 -3.65 4.73 1.46
C ARG A 33 -3.21 5.76 0.43
N ARG A 34 -3.72 6.98 0.55
CA ARG A 34 -3.31 8.14 -0.25
C ARG A 34 -3.40 7.93 -1.76
N PHE A 35 -4.33 7.11 -2.21
CA PHE A 35 -4.62 6.93 -3.62
C PHE A 35 -5.75 7.85 -4.06
N THR A 36 -5.60 8.53 -5.20
CA THR A 36 -6.67 9.29 -5.84
C THR A 36 -6.78 8.92 -7.31
N LYS A 37 -7.98 8.94 -7.86
CA LYS A 37 -8.20 8.64 -9.28
C LYS A 37 -7.55 9.68 -10.20
N SER A 38 -7.40 10.91 -9.74
CA SER A 38 -6.83 12.00 -10.54
C SER A 38 -5.30 11.98 -10.58
N LYS A 39 -4.65 11.58 -9.50
CA LYS A 39 -3.19 11.65 -9.35
C LYS A 39 -2.51 10.31 -9.12
N GLY A 40 -3.25 9.25 -8.79
CA GLY A 40 -2.69 7.99 -8.34
C GLY A 40 -1.99 8.13 -7.00
N TYR A 41 -0.74 7.70 -6.93
CA TYR A 41 0.09 7.82 -5.73
C TYR A 41 1.11 8.95 -5.86
N GLN A 42 1.37 9.61 -4.73
CA GLN A 42 2.51 10.53 -4.57
C GLN A 42 3.41 9.95 -3.49
N TRP A 43 4.69 9.72 -3.78
CA TRP A 43 5.58 9.06 -2.83
C TRP A 43 5.68 9.78 -1.49
N LYS A 44 5.71 11.11 -1.51
CA LYS A 44 5.74 11.92 -0.28
C LYS A 44 4.59 11.58 0.67
N ASP A 45 3.39 11.43 0.12
CA ASP A 45 2.20 11.13 0.91
C ASP A 45 2.23 9.69 1.45
N ILE A 46 2.64 8.73 0.62
CA ILE A 46 2.81 7.34 1.04
C ILE A 46 3.84 7.23 2.15
N ARG A 47 4.98 7.90 1.98
CA ARG A 47 6.05 7.90 2.97
C ARG A 47 5.57 8.45 4.31
N ASN A 48 4.83 9.55 4.30
CA ASN A 48 4.27 10.14 5.51
C ASN A 48 3.29 9.20 6.21
N VAL A 49 2.41 8.54 5.47
CA VAL A 49 1.48 7.55 6.02
C VAL A 49 2.24 6.37 6.60
N PHE A 50 3.25 5.87 5.91
CA PHE A 50 4.05 4.74 6.38
C PHE A 50 4.78 5.08 7.69
N LEU A 51 5.38 6.25 7.77
CA LEU A 51 5.99 6.72 9.01
C LEU A 51 4.98 6.83 10.15
N GLN A 52 3.79 7.32 9.87
CA GLN A 52 2.72 7.41 10.85
C GLN A 52 2.29 6.03 11.36
N LEU A 53 2.14 5.05 10.45
CA LEU A 53 1.81 3.67 10.82
C LEU A 53 2.88 3.05 11.69
N CYS A 54 4.14 3.26 11.36
CA CYS A 54 5.26 2.78 12.17
C CYS A 54 5.26 3.41 13.56
N ASN A 55 5.02 4.71 13.65
CA ASN A 55 4.89 5.44 14.91
C ASN A 55 3.73 4.91 15.75
N ASP A 56 2.63 4.54 15.11
CA ASP A 56 1.45 4.00 15.80
C ASP A 56 1.63 2.53 16.20
N GLY A 57 2.77 1.93 15.89
CA GLY A 57 3.09 0.56 16.30
C GLY A 57 2.45 -0.53 15.45
N VAL A 58 2.31 -0.30 14.14
CA VAL A 58 1.82 -1.30 13.21
C VAL A 58 2.66 -2.59 13.30
N SER A 59 1.99 -3.75 13.35
CA SER A 59 2.67 -5.03 13.48
C SER A 59 3.16 -5.56 12.13
N PHE A 60 2.41 -5.29 11.06
CA PHE A 60 2.81 -5.65 9.70
C PHE A 60 2.11 -4.75 8.69
N VAL A 61 2.70 -4.64 7.52
CA VAL A 61 2.14 -3.87 6.40
C VAL A 61 2.17 -4.73 5.16
N THR A 62 1.05 -4.79 4.46
CA THR A 62 0.97 -5.46 3.16
C THR A 62 1.23 -4.44 2.06
N ILE A 63 2.18 -4.75 1.17
CA ILE A 63 2.58 -3.87 0.08
C ILE A 63 2.61 -4.66 -1.24
N HIS A 64 2.15 -4.04 -2.31
CA HIS A 64 2.09 -4.65 -3.63
C HIS A 64 3.32 -4.23 -4.46
N PHE A 65 4.41 -4.97 -4.34
CA PHE A 65 5.68 -4.66 -5.03
C PHE A 65 5.77 -5.18 -6.45
N THR A 66 5.00 -6.20 -6.80
CA THR A 66 5.18 -6.94 -8.06
C THR A 66 4.23 -6.54 -9.17
N ALA A 67 3.22 -5.73 -8.88
CA ALA A 67 2.28 -5.27 -9.89
C ALA A 67 2.95 -4.25 -10.82
N ASP A 68 3.17 -4.63 -12.07
CA ASP A 68 3.68 -3.73 -13.12
C ASP A 68 2.90 -3.94 -14.43
N LEU A 69 3.03 -2.98 -15.36
CA LEU A 69 2.28 -2.99 -16.59
C LEU A 69 2.70 -4.13 -17.54
N ASP A 70 3.98 -4.48 -17.58
CA ASP A 70 4.45 -5.57 -18.43
C ASP A 70 3.83 -6.90 -18.00
N LEU A 71 3.82 -7.15 -16.72
CA LEU A 71 3.20 -8.34 -16.15
C LEU A 71 1.69 -8.34 -16.40
N PHE A 72 1.04 -7.18 -16.28
CA PHE A 72 -0.38 -7.02 -16.58
C PHE A 72 -0.69 -7.36 -18.03
N TYR A 73 0.07 -6.84 -18.99
CA TYR A 73 -0.15 -7.12 -20.40
C TYR A 73 0.06 -8.59 -20.73
N LYS A 74 1.04 -9.24 -20.15
CA LYS A 74 1.27 -10.69 -20.28
C LYS A 74 0.09 -11.49 -19.71
N ALA A 75 -0.36 -11.13 -18.52
CA ALA A 75 -1.50 -11.81 -17.86
C ALA A 75 -2.79 -11.64 -18.67
N ARG A 76 -3.02 -10.48 -19.26
CA ARG A 76 -4.18 -10.18 -20.09
C ARG A 76 -4.28 -11.08 -21.32
N GLN A 77 -3.16 -11.54 -21.86
CA GLN A 77 -3.15 -12.46 -23.01
C GLN A 77 -3.60 -13.87 -22.64
N ILE A 78 -3.49 -14.26 -21.39
CA ILE A 78 -3.71 -15.64 -20.92
C ILE A 78 -4.96 -15.75 -20.06
N ARG A 79 -5.33 -14.72 -19.34
CA ARG A 79 -6.42 -14.73 -18.35
C ARG A 79 -7.61 -13.90 -18.78
N LYS A 80 -8.81 -14.36 -18.45
CA LYS A 80 -10.03 -13.55 -18.60
C LYS A 80 -10.02 -12.34 -17.65
N ILE A 81 -9.58 -12.56 -16.41
CA ILE A 81 -9.43 -11.51 -15.39
C ILE A 81 -7.94 -11.42 -15.06
N PRO A 82 -7.22 -10.45 -15.62
CA PRO A 82 -5.76 -10.36 -15.44
C PRO A 82 -5.35 -9.93 -14.02
N VAL A 83 -6.20 -9.19 -13.32
CA VAL A 83 -5.92 -8.69 -11.97
C VAL A 83 -7.12 -8.94 -11.07
N THR A 84 -6.90 -9.63 -9.95
CA THR A 84 -7.94 -9.92 -8.95
C THR A 84 -7.73 -9.14 -7.65
N SER A 85 -6.52 -8.65 -7.41
CA SER A 85 -6.19 -7.87 -6.23
C SER A 85 -6.59 -6.40 -6.42
N ARG A 86 -7.32 -5.85 -5.45
CA ARG A 86 -7.68 -4.44 -5.46
C ARG A 86 -6.45 -3.54 -5.37
N GLY A 87 -5.53 -3.83 -4.46
CA GLY A 87 -4.28 -3.09 -4.33
C GLY A 87 -3.42 -3.17 -5.58
N GLY A 88 -3.32 -4.35 -6.18
CA GLY A 88 -2.62 -4.53 -7.45
C GLY A 88 -3.23 -3.70 -8.57
N GLY A 89 -4.56 -3.64 -8.65
CA GLY A 89 -5.27 -2.81 -9.62
C GLY A 89 -5.02 -1.32 -9.43
N MET A 90 -5.00 -0.85 -8.20
CA MET A 90 -4.69 0.55 -7.86
C MET A 90 -3.26 0.92 -8.27
N VAL A 91 -2.31 0.05 -7.99
CA VAL A 91 -0.89 0.25 -8.38
C VAL A 91 -0.73 0.29 -9.89
N LEU A 92 -1.41 -0.60 -10.62
CA LEU A 92 -1.39 -0.59 -12.09
C LEU A 92 -2.01 0.67 -12.67
N TYR A 93 -3.11 1.12 -12.10
CA TYR A 93 -3.76 2.37 -12.50
C TYR A 93 -2.79 3.55 -12.33
N ASP A 94 -2.12 3.62 -11.18
CA ASP A 94 -1.10 4.64 -10.92
C ASP A 94 0.03 4.60 -11.94
N CYS A 95 0.55 3.42 -12.25
CA CYS A 95 1.59 3.25 -13.27
C CYS A 95 1.14 3.81 -14.62
N ARG A 96 -0.11 3.57 -15.00
CA ARG A 96 -0.64 4.01 -16.28
C ARG A 96 -0.82 5.52 -16.36
N ILE A 97 -1.46 6.14 -15.37
CA ILE A 97 -1.75 7.58 -15.41
C ILE A 97 -0.51 8.45 -15.19
N ASN A 98 0.50 7.93 -14.49
CA ASN A 98 1.75 8.64 -14.22
C ASN A 98 2.89 8.19 -15.14
N ASN A 99 2.63 7.36 -16.14
CA ASN A 99 3.64 6.84 -17.08
C ASN A 99 4.86 6.26 -16.36
N ARG A 100 4.64 5.49 -15.30
CA ARG A 100 5.74 4.90 -14.56
C ARG A 100 6.27 3.66 -15.28
N THR A 101 7.58 3.55 -15.37
CA THR A 101 8.24 2.34 -15.86
C THR A 101 8.34 1.29 -14.79
N GLN A 102 8.21 1.67 -13.53
CA GLN A 102 8.31 0.80 -12.38
C GLN A 102 7.22 1.14 -11.35
N ASN A 103 6.71 0.11 -10.67
CA ASN A 103 5.80 0.24 -9.55
C ASN A 103 6.39 1.18 -8.50
N ILE A 104 5.63 2.17 -8.03
CA ILE A 104 6.09 3.17 -7.08
C ILE A 104 6.63 2.56 -5.78
N PHE A 105 6.00 1.50 -5.27
CA PHE A 105 6.48 0.83 -4.06
C PHE A 105 7.80 0.11 -4.29
N ARG A 106 7.95 -0.52 -5.46
CA ARG A 106 9.19 -1.19 -5.82
C ARG A 106 10.33 -0.20 -6.06
N GLU A 107 10.03 0.95 -6.67
CA GLU A 107 10.99 2.04 -6.87
C GLU A 107 11.59 2.52 -5.53
N HIS A 108 10.80 2.51 -4.47
CA HIS A 108 11.20 3.00 -3.14
C HIS A 108 11.40 1.87 -2.12
N ILE A 109 11.66 0.64 -2.58
CA ILE A 109 11.78 -0.52 -1.70
C ILE A 109 12.89 -0.37 -0.66
N ASP A 110 14.01 0.23 -1.04
CA ASP A 110 15.14 0.43 -0.13
C ASP A 110 14.77 1.41 1.00
N GLU A 111 14.08 2.48 0.67
CA GLU A 111 13.60 3.45 1.66
C GLU A 111 12.57 2.83 2.59
N ILE A 112 11.65 2.02 2.06
CA ILE A 112 10.67 1.28 2.87
C ILE A 112 11.38 0.33 3.83
N ALA A 113 12.38 -0.41 3.34
CA ALA A 113 13.16 -1.33 4.15
C ALA A 113 13.92 -0.58 5.28
N ASP A 114 14.54 0.55 4.97
CA ASP A 114 15.25 1.36 5.96
C ASP A 114 14.32 1.87 7.06
N ILE A 115 13.14 2.36 6.70
CA ILE A 115 12.13 2.81 7.67
C ILE A 115 11.68 1.63 8.52
N SER A 116 11.40 0.47 7.91
CA SER A 116 10.97 -0.73 8.63
C SER A 116 12.01 -1.16 9.67
N LEU A 117 13.28 -1.19 9.29
CA LEU A 117 14.37 -1.56 10.19
C LEU A 117 14.52 -0.58 11.36
N LYS A 118 14.31 0.70 11.12
CA LYS A 118 14.38 1.73 12.14
C LYS A 118 13.33 1.54 13.25
N TYR A 119 12.13 1.10 12.89
CA TYR A 119 11.00 0.95 13.83
C TYR A 119 10.80 -0.47 14.34
N ASN A 120 11.34 -1.48 13.66
CA ASN A 120 11.20 -2.91 14.01
C ASN A 120 12.53 -3.53 14.42
N SER A 121 13.29 -2.79 15.16
CA SER A 121 14.55 -3.31 15.68
C SER A 121 14.37 -4.56 16.55
#